data_9b59d479ee19ee596b628c675dd58935
#
_entry.id   9b59d479ee19ee596b628c675dd58935
#
_cell.length_a   1.000
_cell.length_b   1.000
_cell.length_c   1.000
_cell.angle_alpha   90.00
_cell.angle_beta   90.00
_cell.angle_gamma   90.00
#
_symmetry.space_group_name_H-M   'P 1'
#
loop_
_entity.id
_entity.type
_entity.pdbx_description
1 polymer ?
#
loop_
_entity_poly.entity_id
_entity_poly.type
_entity_poly.pdbx_seq_one_letter_code
_entity_poly.pdbx_strand_id
1 'polypeptide(L)'
;TGEVVGFLMSGLLVGILLSTSIAGLLSDLFHWKMIYVVSGIAMLGLSFYLKGKLPSLPRLKISYAAIFKSMAILLKQEPRLVLRSLTGACAFAAMSMLFSTIALLLTQKPFQLSDVMVGLVTLVGVFGALSTQIIGKWADRGHIKTLSWIGCSILIGSWLFLYFGAVSLLSYIL
;
A
#
# COMPACT_ATOMS: atom_id res chain seq x y z
N THR A 1 -17.47 11.02 0.04
CA THR A 1 -17.12 9.57 0.11
C THR A 1 -15.66 9.32 -0.23
N GLY A 2 -15.07 10.04 -1.22
CA GLY A 2 -13.65 9.90 -1.60
C GLY A 2 -12.69 10.37 -0.50
N GLU A 3 -13.05 11.38 0.28
CA GLU A 3 -12.26 11.83 1.43
C GLU A 3 -12.10 10.72 2.48
N VAL A 4 -13.18 10.01 2.80
CA VAL A 4 -13.14 8.89 3.76
C VAL A 4 -12.31 7.73 3.22
N VAL A 5 -12.47 7.40 1.94
CA VAL A 5 -11.68 6.37 1.28
C VAL A 5 -10.20 6.78 1.22
N GLY A 6 -9.91 8.04 0.90
CA GLY A 6 -8.56 8.58 0.90
C GLY A 6 -7.90 8.50 2.28
N PHE A 7 -8.64 8.81 3.35
CA PHE A 7 -8.16 8.66 4.72
C PHE A 7 -7.85 7.21 5.09
N LEU A 8 -8.73 6.28 4.77
CA LEU A 8 -8.52 4.85 5.01
C LEU A 8 -7.31 4.32 4.21
N MET A 9 -7.18 4.72 2.94
CA MET A 9 -6.07 4.31 2.09
C MET A 9 -4.74 4.91 2.56
N SER A 10 -4.72 6.16 3.04
CA SER A 10 -3.50 6.73 3.61
C SER A 10 -3.05 5.96 4.86
N GLY A 11 -3.98 5.59 5.73
CA GLY A 11 -3.69 4.77 6.91
C GLY A 11 -3.11 3.40 6.54
N LEU A 12 -3.69 2.74 5.53
CA LEU A 12 -3.19 1.46 5.00
C LEU A 12 -1.77 1.59 4.44
N LEU A 13 -1.53 2.58 3.60
CA LEU A 13 -0.21 2.78 2.98
C LEU A 13 0.85 3.18 4.01
N VAL A 14 0.53 4.08 4.92
CA VAL A 14 1.43 4.44 6.04
C VAL A 14 1.73 3.22 6.89
N GLY A 15 0.73 2.37 7.18
CA GLY A 15 0.91 1.12 7.92
C GLY A 15 1.87 0.16 7.21
N ILE A 16 1.75 -0.01 5.90
CA ILE A 16 2.67 -0.84 5.10
C ILE A 16 4.11 -0.30 5.20
N LEU A 17 4.30 1.01 5.01
CA LEU A 17 5.62 1.63 5.04
C LEU A 17 6.26 1.60 6.43
N LEU A 18 5.48 1.86 7.47
CA LEU A 18 5.96 1.74 8.85
C LEU A 18 6.32 0.30 9.20
N SER A 19 5.53 -0.68 8.74
CA SER A 19 5.81 -2.09 9.02
C SER A 19 7.13 -2.55 8.41
N THR A 20 7.49 -2.08 7.21
CA THR A 20 8.79 -2.40 6.59
C THR A 20 9.95 -1.82 7.39
N SER A 21 9.82 -0.58 7.87
CA SER A 21 10.85 0.08 8.69
C SER A 21 11.01 -0.56 10.06
N ILE A 22 9.89 -0.90 10.72
CA ILE A 22 9.90 -1.61 12.01
C ILE A 22 10.49 -3.02 11.83
N ALA A 23 10.15 -3.70 10.73
CA ALA A 23 10.69 -5.02 10.43
C ALA A 23 12.22 -4.98 10.23
N GLY A 24 12.74 -3.99 9.48
CA GLY A 24 14.17 -3.78 9.33
C GLY A 24 14.86 -3.57 10.67
N LEU A 25 14.31 -2.69 11.52
CA LEU A 25 14.85 -2.42 12.85
C LEU A 25 14.85 -3.67 13.75
N LEU A 26 13.76 -4.43 13.77
CA LEU A 26 13.66 -5.66 14.57
C LEU A 26 14.58 -6.76 14.06
N SER A 27 14.79 -6.85 12.76
CA SER A 27 15.70 -7.80 12.13
C SER A 27 17.14 -7.55 12.56
N ASP A 28 17.58 -6.28 12.54
CA ASP A 28 18.93 -5.88 12.92
C ASP A 28 19.21 -6.01 14.43
N LEU A 29 18.23 -5.59 15.27
CA LEU A 29 18.44 -5.55 16.72
C LEU A 29 18.31 -6.93 17.40
N PHE A 30 17.45 -7.79 16.88
CA PHE A 30 17.15 -9.06 17.54
C PHE A 30 17.36 -10.25 16.60
N HIS A 31 16.30 -10.59 15.86
CA HIS A 31 16.30 -11.70 14.90
C HIS A 31 15.02 -11.59 14.04
N TRP A 32 15.09 -11.98 12.78
CA TRP A 32 13.96 -11.93 11.85
C TRP A 32 12.66 -12.57 12.38
N LYS A 33 12.74 -13.57 13.26
CA LYS A 33 11.58 -14.22 13.89
C LYS A 33 10.81 -13.30 14.84
N MET A 34 11.45 -12.29 15.40
CA MET A 34 10.81 -11.35 16.33
C MET A 34 9.74 -10.49 15.64
N ILE A 35 9.85 -10.30 14.33
CA ILE A 35 8.84 -9.59 13.54
C ILE A 35 7.47 -10.26 13.68
N TYR A 36 7.41 -11.59 13.60
CA TYR A 36 6.17 -12.36 13.75
C TYR A 36 5.60 -12.29 15.17
N VAL A 37 6.46 -12.36 16.18
CA VAL A 37 6.05 -12.27 17.60
C VAL A 37 5.44 -10.90 17.89
N VAL A 38 6.12 -9.82 17.50
CA VAL A 38 5.65 -8.45 17.71
C VAL A 38 4.34 -8.19 16.95
N SER A 39 4.27 -8.64 15.69
CA SER A 39 3.06 -8.51 14.88
C SER A 39 1.88 -9.29 15.50
N GLY A 40 2.14 -10.50 16.00
CA GLY A 40 1.12 -11.31 16.67
C GLY A 40 0.58 -10.63 17.93
N ILE A 41 1.46 -10.11 18.78
CA ILE A 41 1.06 -9.36 20.00
C ILE A 41 0.28 -8.10 19.62
N ALA A 42 0.74 -7.34 18.62
CA ALA A 42 0.03 -6.14 18.15
C ALA A 42 -1.37 -6.46 17.64
N MET A 43 -1.54 -7.54 16.86
CA MET A 43 -2.84 -7.99 16.36
C MET A 43 -3.77 -8.45 17.49
N LEU A 44 -3.25 -9.16 18.49
CA LEU A 44 -4.04 -9.54 19.67
C LEU A 44 -4.49 -8.29 20.44
N GLY A 45 -3.59 -7.36 20.71
CA GLY A 45 -3.93 -6.10 21.38
C GLY A 45 -4.99 -5.30 20.61
N LEU A 46 -4.84 -5.19 19.28
CA LEU A 46 -5.83 -4.53 18.42
C LEU A 46 -7.18 -5.25 18.45
N SER A 47 -7.18 -6.58 18.46
CA SER A 47 -8.42 -7.38 18.55
C SER A 47 -9.18 -7.12 19.84
N PHE A 48 -8.48 -7.08 20.98
CA PHE A 48 -9.08 -6.75 22.28
C PHE A 48 -9.60 -5.31 22.31
N TYR A 49 -8.82 -4.35 21.78
CA TYR A 49 -9.24 -2.96 21.71
C TYR A 49 -10.52 -2.77 20.86
N LEU A 50 -10.56 -3.40 19.68
CA LEU A 50 -11.70 -3.29 18.76
C LEU A 50 -12.95 -3.98 19.32
N LYS A 51 -12.79 -5.09 20.05
CA LYS A 51 -13.93 -5.80 20.68
C LYS A 51 -14.76 -4.88 21.58
N GLY A 52 -14.11 -3.92 22.27
CA GLY A 52 -14.79 -2.98 23.15
C GLY A 52 -15.33 -1.71 22.45
N LYS A 53 -14.88 -1.44 21.22
CA LYS A 53 -15.23 -0.21 20.47
C LYS A 53 -16.19 -0.42 19.30
N LEU A 54 -16.24 -1.63 18.75
CA LEU A 54 -17.11 -1.94 17.62
C LEU A 54 -18.56 -2.07 18.08
N PRO A 55 -19.50 -1.33 17.45
CA PRO A 55 -20.91 -1.51 17.71
C PRO A 55 -21.36 -2.90 17.26
N SER A 56 -22.25 -3.52 18.03
CA SER A 56 -22.88 -4.78 17.66
C SER A 56 -23.82 -4.55 16.47
N LEU A 57 -23.38 -4.89 15.28
CA LEU A 57 -24.23 -4.86 14.08
C LEU A 57 -25.16 -6.08 14.06
N PRO A 58 -26.42 -5.90 13.61
CA PRO A 58 -27.34 -7.03 13.44
C PRO A 58 -26.72 -8.05 12.47
N ARG A 59 -26.78 -9.32 12.86
CA ARG A 59 -26.24 -10.42 12.03
C ARG A 59 -27.05 -10.54 10.74
N LEU A 60 -26.51 -10.07 9.66
CA LEU A 60 -27.07 -10.33 8.34
C LEU A 60 -26.85 -11.82 8.02
N LYS A 61 -27.94 -12.57 7.87
CA LYS A 61 -27.92 -13.99 7.45
C LYS A 61 -27.62 -14.09 5.94
N ILE A 62 -26.45 -13.62 5.53
CA ILE A 62 -26.02 -13.71 4.12
C ILE A 62 -25.10 -14.90 4.00
N SER A 63 -25.43 -15.82 3.11
CA SER A 63 -24.57 -16.96 2.80
C SER A 63 -23.31 -16.50 2.07
N TYR A 64 -22.16 -17.09 2.39
CA TYR A 64 -20.90 -16.85 1.65
C TYR A 64 -21.07 -17.05 0.15
N ALA A 65 -21.82 -18.10 -0.25
CA ALA A 65 -22.13 -18.35 -1.66
C ALA A 65 -22.90 -17.18 -2.31
N ALA A 66 -23.81 -16.52 -1.58
CA ALA A 66 -24.54 -15.36 -2.08
C ALA A 66 -23.61 -14.15 -2.27
N ILE A 67 -22.60 -13.97 -1.40
CA ILE A 67 -21.59 -12.91 -1.54
C ILE A 67 -20.77 -13.13 -2.82
N PHE A 68 -20.22 -14.33 -3.03
CA PHE A 68 -19.45 -14.63 -4.25
C PHE A 68 -20.30 -14.52 -5.52
N LYS A 69 -21.55 -14.97 -5.46
CA LYS A 69 -22.50 -14.81 -6.56
C LYS A 69 -22.77 -13.35 -6.88
N SER A 70 -22.99 -12.50 -5.88
CA SER A 70 -23.22 -11.07 -6.07
C SER A 70 -22.00 -10.38 -6.66
N MET A 71 -20.78 -10.74 -6.23
CA MET A 71 -19.54 -10.22 -6.82
C MET A 71 -19.42 -10.63 -8.31
N ALA A 72 -19.70 -11.88 -8.64
CA ALA A 72 -19.64 -12.35 -10.02
C ALA A 72 -20.68 -11.65 -10.92
N ILE A 73 -21.89 -11.41 -10.39
CA ILE A 73 -22.93 -10.65 -11.10
C ILE A 73 -22.48 -9.20 -11.32
N LEU A 74 -21.93 -8.54 -10.27
CA LEU A 74 -21.48 -7.17 -10.36
C LEU A 74 -20.36 -6.99 -11.40
N LEU A 75 -19.42 -7.92 -11.46
CA LEU A 75 -18.35 -7.92 -12.46
C LEU A 75 -18.88 -8.05 -13.89
N LYS A 76 -19.99 -8.77 -14.08
CA LYS A 76 -20.63 -8.91 -15.41
C LYS A 76 -21.47 -7.69 -15.79
N GLN A 77 -22.12 -7.08 -14.82
CA GLN A 77 -23.05 -5.98 -15.06
C GLN A 77 -22.37 -4.61 -15.20
N GLU A 78 -21.21 -4.44 -14.53
CA GLU A 78 -20.51 -3.16 -14.48
C GLU A 78 -19.10 -3.24 -15.09
N PRO A 79 -18.95 -3.19 -16.43
CA PRO A 79 -17.64 -3.28 -17.08
C PRO A 79 -16.69 -2.15 -16.70
N ARG A 80 -17.23 -0.98 -16.31
CA ARG A 80 -16.44 0.14 -15.80
C ARG A 80 -15.77 -0.19 -14.47
N LEU A 81 -16.41 -1.00 -13.61
CA LEU A 81 -15.86 -1.47 -12.36
C LEU A 81 -14.65 -2.40 -12.63
N VAL A 82 -14.81 -3.32 -13.59
CA VAL A 82 -13.74 -4.24 -13.99
C VAL A 82 -12.51 -3.48 -14.48
N LEU A 83 -12.71 -2.50 -15.37
CA LEU A 83 -11.60 -1.69 -15.88
C LEU A 83 -10.88 -0.93 -14.77
N ARG A 84 -11.62 -0.31 -13.85
CA ARG A 84 -11.02 0.41 -12.70
C ARG A 84 -10.29 -0.54 -11.76
N SER A 85 -10.85 -1.71 -11.48
CA SER A 85 -10.22 -2.73 -10.64
C SER A 85 -8.93 -3.25 -11.28
N LEU A 86 -8.93 -3.47 -12.59
CA LEU A 86 -7.74 -3.90 -13.32
C LEU A 86 -6.65 -2.82 -13.31
N THR A 87 -7.01 -1.55 -13.51
CA THR A 87 -6.06 -0.44 -13.41
C THR A 87 -5.45 -0.36 -12.00
N GLY A 88 -6.29 -0.49 -10.96
CA GLY A 88 -5.82 -0.53 -9.59
C GLY A 88 -4.92 -1.72 -9.29
N ALA A 89 -5.26 -2.90 -9.80
CA ALA A 89 -4.44 -4.11 -9.65
C ALA A 89 -3.08 -3.95 -10.32
N CYS A 90 -3.02 -3.41 -11.54
CA CYS A 90 -1.75 -3.14 -12.23
C CYS A 90 -0.88 -2.12 -11.47
N ALA A 91 -1.48 -1.04 -10.96
CA ALA A 91 -0.76 -0.04 -10.18
C ALA A 91 -0.22 -0.63 -8.88
N PHE A 92 -1.02 -1.45 -8.18
CA PHE A 92 -0.58 -2.12 -6.95
C PHE A 92 0.49 -3.18 -7.22
N ALA A 93 0.40 -3.91 -8.33
CA ALA A 93 1.42 -4.86 -8.75
C ALA A 93 2.74 -4.16 -9.05
N ALA A 94 2.73 -3.04 -9.79
CA ALA A 94 3.91 -2.23 -10.06
C ALA A 94 4.56 -1.72 -8.76
N MET A 95 3.75 -1.21 -7.82
CA MET A 95 4.23 -0.77 -6.51
C MET A 95 4.85 -1.93 -5.72
N SER A 96 4.20 -3.11 -5.69
CA SER A 96 4.72 -4.28 -4.99
C SER A 96 6.03 -4.79 -5.58
N MET A 97 6.15 -4.79 -6.90
CA MET A 97 7.41 -5.11 -7.60
C MET A 97 8.52 -4.14 -7.21
N LEU A 98 8.22 -2.83 -7.18
CA LEU A 98 9.19 -1.82 -6.79
C LEU A 98 9.72 -2.08 -5.38
N PHE A 99 8.84 -2.21 -4.38
CA PHE A 99 9.26 -2.42 -2.99
C PHE A 99 10.02 -3.74 -2.79
N SER A 100 9.61 -4.82 -3.45
CA SER A 100 10.32 -6.10 -3.39
C SER A 100 11.70 -6.01 -4.04
N THR A 101 11.81 -5.33 -5.16
CA THR A 101 13.08 -5.22 -5.91
C THR A 101 14.04 -4.25 -5.25
N ILE A 102 13.54 -3.11 -4.75
CA ILE A 102 14.39 -2.07 -4.13
C ILE A 102 15.07 -2.61 -2.87
N ALA A 103 14.35 -3.39 -2.03
CA ALA A 103 14.93 -4.02 -0.86
C ALA A 103 16.11 -4.92 -1.22
N LEU A 104 15.95 -5.72 -2.28
CA LEU A 104 16.99 -6.64 -2.74
C LEU A 104 18.20 -5.88 -3.35
N LEU A 105 17.94 -4.85 -4.12
CA LEU A 105 18.99 -4.06 -4.77
C LEU A 105 19.82 -3.27 -3.77
N LEU A 106 19.18 -2.69 -2.75
CA LEU A 106 19.87 -1.87 -1.76
C LEU A 106 20.73 -2.71 -0.79
N THR A 107 20.37 -3.97 -0.55
CA THR A 107 21.16 -4.89 0.28
C THR A 107 22.32 -5.53 -0.46
N GLN A 108 22.30 -5.55 -1.80
CA GLN A 108 23.37 -6.10 -2.64
C GLN A 108 24.41 -5.03 -3.03
N LYS A 109 25.51 -5.49 -3.65
CA LYS A 109 26.51 -4.58 -4.25
C LYS A 109 25.87 -3.77 -5.39
N PRO A 110 26.19 -2.47 -5.54
CA PRO A 110 27.26 -1.70 -4.87
C PRO A 110 26.86 -1.08 -3.52
N PHE A 111 25.57 -1.07 -3.12
CA PHE A 111 25.08 -0.28 -1.99
C PHE A 111 25.33 -0.91 -0.61
N GLN A 112 25.07 -2.22 -0.46
CA GLN A 112 25.25 -2.98 0.78
C GLN A 112 24.66 -2.30 2.04
N LEU A 113 23.46 -1.73 1.91
CA LEU A 113 22.77 -1.07 3.01
C LEU A 113 22.24 -2.09 4.02
N SER A 114 22.24 -1.71 5.29
CA SER A 114 21.59 -2.50 6.34
C SER A 114 20.05 -2.49 6.18
N ASP A 115 19.39 -3.48 6.79
CA ASP A 115 17.93 -3.59 6.77
C ASP A 115 17.24 -2.33 7.32
N VAL A 116 17.85 -1.68 8.32
CA VAL A 116 17.38 -0.38 8.85
C VAL A 116 17.44 0.71 7.80
N MET A 117 18.55 0.81 7.08
CA MET A 117 18.71 1.83 6.02
C MET A 117 17.71 1.62 4.90
N VAL A 118 17.48 0.38 4.49
CA VAL A 118 16.42 0.04 3.50
C VAL A 118 15.05 0.45 4.01
N GLY A 119 14.75 0.18 5.28
CA GLY A 119 13.51 0.61 5.92
C GLY A 119 13.35 2.14 5.93
N LEU A 120 14.42 2.90 6.20
CA LEU A 120 14.40 4.36 6.18
C LEU A 120 14.17 4.93 4.77
N VAL A 121 14.80 4.36 3.76
CA VAL A 121 14.58 4.75 2.36
C VAL A 121 13.12 4.56 1.95
N THR A 122 12.50 3.46 2.35
CA THR A 122 11.08 3.21 2.04
C THR A 122 10.12 4.17 2.75
N LEU A 123 10.52 4.79 3.88
CA LEU A 123 9.71 5.80 4.57
C LEU A 123 9.44 7.06 3.76
N VAL A 124 10.28 7.36 2.77
CA VAL A 124 10.03 8.49 1.85
C VAL A 124 8.66 8.35 1.17
N GLY A 125 8.21 7.12 0.91
CA GLY A 125 6.88 6.83 0.38
C GLY A 125 5.71 7.30 1.27
N VAL A 126 5.94 7.64 2.55
CA VAL A 126 4.90 8.17 3.45
C VAL A 126 4.33 9.48 2.92
N PHE A 127 5.16 10.34 2.31
CA PHE A 127 4.68 11.57 1.69
C PHE A 127 3.68 11.28 0.54
N GLY A 128 3.95 10.27 -0.26
CA GLY A 128 3.02 9.78 -1.27
C GLY A 128 1.73 9.22 -0.66
N ALA A 129 1.83 8.46 0.43
CA ALA A 129 0.67 7.92 1.14
C ALA A 129 -0.23 9.02 1.71
N LEU A 130 0.35 10.07 2.29
CA LEU A 130 -0.40 11.21 2.83
C LEU A 130 -1.10 12.03 1.74
N SER A 131 -0.53 12.10 0.54
CA SER A 131 -1.14 12.80 -0.60
C SER A 131 -2.47 12.18 -1.04
N THR A 132 -2.76 10.92 -0.69
CA THR A 132 -4.01 10.24 -1.06
C THR A 132 -5.25 10.93 -0.47
N GLN A 133 -5.13 11.59 0.67
CA GLN A 133 -6.23 12.36 1.28
C GLN A 133 -6.60 13.57 0.42
N ILE A 134 -5.60 14.28 -0.10
CA ILE A 134 -5.79 15.44 -0.99
C ILE A 134 -6.39 14.99 -2.31
N ILE A 135 -5.85 13.89 -2.86
CA ILE A 135 -6.34 13.29 -4.11
C ILE A 135 -7.79 12.82 -3.95
N GLY A 136 -8.16 12.24 -2.80
CA GLY A 136 -9.53 11.83 -2.49
C GLY A 136 -10.52 13.00 -2.54
N LYS A 137 -10.16 14.16 -1.97
CA LYS A 137 -10.96 15.38 -2.02
C LYS A 137 -11.13 15.91 -3.45
N TRP A 138 -10.09 15.86 -4.26
CA TRP A 138 -10.14 16.29 -5.66
C TRP A 138 -10.96 15.32 -6.52
N ALA A 139 -10.90 14.04 -6.22
CA ALA A 139 -11.73 13.01 -6.86
C ALA A 139 -13.22 13.25 -6.60
N ASP A 140 -13.62 13.62 -5.38
CA ASP A 140 -15.00 13.98 -5.03
C ASP A 140 -15.52 15.23 -5.78
N ARG A 141 -14.62 16.11 -6.21
CA ARG A 141 -14.92 17.28 -7.05
C ARG A 141 -15.07 16.94 -8.55
N GLY A 142 -15.06 15.68 -8.91
CA GLY A 142 -15.28 15.22 -10.28
C GLY A 142 -14.03 15.10 -11.16
N HIS A 143 -12.83 15.35 -10.64
CA HIS A 143 -11.57 15.32 -11.41
C HIS A 143 -10.94 13.91 -11.54
N ILE A 144 -11.73 12.84 -11.38
CA ILE A 144 -11.25 11.45 -11.35
C ILE A 144 -10.46 11.09 -12.62
N LYS A 145 -10.92 11.48 -13.80
CA LYS A 145 -10.23 11.18 -15.07
C LYS A 145 -8.84 11.81 -15.12
N THR A 146 -8.76 13.10 -14.82
CA THR A 146 -7.50 13.86 -14.80
C THR A 146 -6.51 13.26 -13.79
N LEU A 147 -6.98 12.96 -12.58
CA LEU A 147 -6.16 12.34 -11.54
C LEU A 147 -5.64 10.96 -11.95
N SER A 148 -6.46 10.16 -12.64
CA SER A 148 -6.03 8.85 -13.14
C SER A 148 -4.94 9.00 -14.21
N TRP A 149 -5.07 9.95 -15.13
CA TRP A 149 -4.04 10.20 -16.15
C TRP A 149 -2.73 10.70 -15.53
N ILE A 150 -2.81 11.65 -14.59
CA ILE A 150 -1.64 12.16 -13.87
C ILE A 150 -0.95 11.02 -13.10
N GLY A 151 -1.71 10.20 -12.38
CA GLY A 151 -1.17 9.08 -11.61
C GLY A 151 -0.47 8.05 -12.51
N CYS A 152 -1.08 7.66 -13.63
CA CYS A 152 -0.45 6.76 -14.59
C CYS A 152 0.83 7.36 -15.21
N SER A 153 0.81 8.66 -15.55
CA SER A 153 1.97 9.34 -16.12
C SER A 153 3.14 9.41 -15.12
N ILE A 154 2.85 9.71 -13.85
CA ILE A 154 3.87 9.70 -12.78
C ILE A 154 4.42 8.29 -12.60
N LEU A 155 3.57 7.27 -12.58
CA LEU A 155 4.00 5.88 -12.43
C LEU A 155 4.94 5.46 -13.57
N ILE A 156 4.57 5.73 -14.82
CA ILE A 156 5.41 5.44 -15.99
C ILE A 156 6.72 6.22 -15.91
N GLY A 157 6.63 7.51 -15.61
CA GLY A 157 7.80 8.39 -15.48
C GLY A 157 8.78 7.90 -14.41
N SER A 158 8.29 7.45 -13.24
CA SER A 158 9.14 6.92 -12.18
C SER A 158 9.86 5.63 -12.59
N TRP A 159 9.19 4.73 -13.31
CA TRP A 159 9.83 3.52 -13.84
C TRP A 159 10.90 3.83 -14.89
N LEU A 160 10.65 4.80 -15.79
CA LEU A 160 11.65 5.26 -16.75
C LEU A 160 12.85 5.91 -16.04
N PHE A 161 12.58 6.72 -15.02
CA PHE A 161 13.62 7.35 -14.22
C PHE A 161 14.51 6.31 -13.50
N LEU A 162 13.89 5.29 -12.91
CA LEU A 162 14.62 4.17 -12.30
C LEU A 162 15.45 3.38 -13.33
N TYR A 163 14.88 3.13 -14.50
CA TYR A 163 15.60 2.41 -15.56
C TYR A 163 16.86 3.15 -16.03
N PHE A 164 16.77 4.45 -16.26
CA PHE A 164 17.91 5.27 -16.69
C PHE A 164 18.83 5.68 -15.54
N GLY A 165 18.30 5.80 -14.32
CA GLY A 165 19.02 6.26 -13.14
C GLY A 165 19.60 5.17 -12.25
N ALA A 166 19.50 3.90 -12.64
CA ALA A 166 19.81 2.73 -11.81
C ALA A 166 21.24 2.63 -11.23
N VAL A 167 22.10 3.58 -11.54
CA VAL A 167 23.52 3.61 -11.09
C VAL A 167 23.68 4.47 -9.82
N SER A 168 22.70 5.26 -9.42
CA SER A 168 22.79 6.23 -8.31
C SER A 168 21.76 5.94 -7.22
N LEU A 169 22.20 5.93 -5.96
CA LEU A 169 21.31 5.81 -4.80
C LEU A 169 20.21 6.87 -4.80
N LEU A 170 20.50 8.06 -5.32
CA LEU A 170 19.56 9.18 -5.41
C LEU A 170 18.34 8.84 -6.27
N SER A 171 18.49 8.01 -7.29
CA SER A 171 17.38 7.59 -8.16
C SER A 171 16.37 6.66 -7.49
N TYR A 172 16.71 6.07 -6.32
CA TYR A 172 15.82 5.22 -5.54
C TYR A 172 15.11 5.98 -4.41
N ILE A 173 15.57 7.18 -4.09
CA ILE A 173 15.01 8.04 -3.03
C ILE A 173 14.00 9.04 -3.60
N LEU A 174 14.19 9.51 -4.82
CA LEU A 174 13.29 10.42 -5.54
C LEU A 174 12.13 9.72 -6.21
#